data_ee728696a252f30d872449a27884e0d3
#
_entry.id   ee728696a252f30d872449a27884e0d3
#
_cell.length_a   1.000
_cell.length_b   1.000
_cell.length_c   1.000
_cell.angle_alpha   90.00
_cell.angle_beta   90.00
_cell.angle_gamma   90.00
#
_symmetry.space_group_name_H-M   'P 1'
#
loop_
_entity.id
_entity.type
_entity.pdbx_description
1 polymer ?
#
loop_
_entity_poly.entity_id
_entity_poly.type
_entity_poly.pdbx_seq_one_letter_code
_entity_poly.pdbx_strand_id
1 'polypeptide(L)'
;MQKLIYGLLGVLAVGFLWLCGNAISSNLAYDNWIKGLDTNKYIAADSRNGDMGDNYEGNKDAKVIISEYADYQCPFCSTVFPYLSDIVKEYDGQVSLVFRSYILSYHQNGTAAASAANAAALQGYWEPYAKKLFKEQSNWESLSASDRDNHFREYFVEVTEGKGDTEKFLKDMNSDAVKQKIKADMAISKRL
;
A
#
# COMPACT_ATOMS: atom_id res chain seq x y z
N MET A 1 -8.59 -32.36 -42.44
CA MET A 1 -8.91 -32.11 -41.05
C MET A 1 -7.70 -32.25 -40.13
N GLN A 2 -6.97 -33.35 -40.11
CA GLN A 2 -5.82 -33.59 -39.21
C GLN A 2 -4.72 -32.51 -39.26
N LYS A 3 -4.30 -32.07 -40.48
CA LYS A 3 -3.28 -31.01 -40.63
C LYS A 3 -3.71 -29.64 -40.05
N LEU A 4 -5.01 -29.34 -40.10
CA LEU A 4 -5.57 -28.09 -39.51
C LEU A 4 -5.53 -28.11 -37.98
N ILE A 5 -5.81 -29.29 -37.39
CA ILE A 5 -5.78 -29.49 -35.94
C ILE A 5 -4.35 -29.37 -35.41
N TYR A 6 -3.36 -29.96 -36.09
CA TYR A 6 -1.94 -29.82 -35.69
C TYR A 6 -1.43 -28.38 -35.80
N GLY A 7 -1.86 -27.62 -36.83
CA GLY A 7 -1.54 -26.22 -36.99
C GLY A 7 -2.11 -25.36 -35.84
N LEU A 8 -3.37 -25.60 -35.47
CA LEU A 8 -4.02 -24.89 -34.36
C LEU A 8 -3.35 -25.18 -33.00
N LEU A 9 -3.02 -26.46 -32.75
CA LEU A 9 -2.32 -26.87 -31.52
C LEU A 9 -0.91 -26.28 -31.46
N GLY A 10 -0.20 -26.16 -32.56
CA GLY A 10 1.11 -25.53 -32.65
C GLY A 10 1.05 -24.03 -32.31
N VAL A 11 0.07 -23.31 -32.85
CA VAL A 11 -0.14 -21.87 -32.53
C VAL A 11 -0.50 -21.66 -31.08
N LEU A 12 -1.37 -22.51 -30.50
CA LEU A 12 -1.73 -22.44 -29.08
C LEU A 12 -0.53 -22.74 -28.17
N ALA A 13 0.31 -23.72 -28.51
CA ALA A 13 1.51 -24.06 -27.76
C ALA A 13 2.54 -22.89 -27.76
N VAL A 14 2.78 -22.29 -28.93
CA VAL A 14 3.68 -21.12 -29.06
C VAL A 14 3.13 -19.93 -28.28
N GLY A 15 1.83 -19.66 -28.40
CA GLY A 15 1.18 -18.59 -27.63
C GLY A 15 1.30 -18.81 -26.14
N PHE A 16 1.09 -20.03 -25.66
CA PHE A 16 1.22 -20.38 -24.24
C PHE A 16 2.67 -20.21 -23.74
N LEU A 17 3.66 -20.69 -24.48
CA LEU A 17 5.08 -20.55 -24.17
C LEU A 17 5.50 -19.07 -24.14
N TRP A 18 5.00 -18.26 -25.06
CA TRP A 18 5.26 -16.82 -25.07
C TRP A 18 4.66 -16.12 -23.85
N LEU A 19 3.41 -16.45 -23.47
CA LEU A 19 2.76 -15.90 -22.25
C LEU A 19 3.50 -16.31 -20.98
N CYS A 20 3.91 -17.59 -20.87
CA CYS A 20 4.71 -18.07 -19.74
C CYS A 20 6.08 -17.37 -19.67
N GLY A 21 6.75 -17.21 -20.82
CA GLY A 21 8.03 -16.51 -20.90
C GLY A 21 7.93 -15.05 -20.45
N ASN A 22 6.89 -14.33 -20.89
CA ASN A 22 6.64 -12.95 -20.48
C ASN A 22 6.32 -12.84 -18.98
N ALA A 23 5.50 -13.75 -18.44
CA ALA A 23 5.16 -13.76 -17.01
C ALA A 23 6.40 -14.02 -16.14
N ILE A 24 7.27 -14.96 -16.52
CA ILE A 24 8.53 -15.23 -15.82
C ILE A 24 9.45 -14.01 -15.89
N SER A 25 9.61 -13.40 -17.05
CA SER A 25 10.45 -12.21 -17.24
C SER A 25 9.97 -11.03 -16.41
N SER A 26 8.66 -10.79 -16.37
CA SER A 26 8.07 -9.69 -15.56
C SER A 26 8.26 -9.92 -14.07
N ASN A 27 8.11 -11.14 -13.58
CA ASN A 27 8.35 -11.48 -12.18
C ASN A 27 9.82 -11.29 -11.78
N LEU A 28 10.75 -11.74 -12.63
CA LEU A 28 12.19 -11.55 -12.39
C LEU A 28 12.55 -10.05 -12.39
N ALA A 29 11.99 -9.26 -13.30
CA ALA A 29 12.21 -7.82 -13.34
C ALA A 29 11.68 -7.13 -12.07
N TYR A 30 10.51 -7.55 -11.59
CA TYR A 30 9.94 -7.05 -10.34
C TYR A 30 10.83 -7.43 -9.12
N ASP A 31 11.24 -8.69 -9.02
CA ASP A 31 12.10 -9.16 -7.93
C ASP A 31 13.45 -8.44 -7.92
N ASN A 32 14.05 -8.20 -9.09
CA ASN A 32 15.30 -7.47 -9.22
C ASN A 32 15.12 -6.00 -8.82
N TRP A 33 13.99 -5.38 -9.17
CA TRP A 33 13.66 -4.04 -8.71
C TRP A 33 13.58 -3.98 -7.18
N ILE A 34 12.80 -4.87 -6.56
CA ILE A 34 12.70 -4.95 -5.10
C ILE A 34 14.08 -5.12 -4.46
N LYS A 35 14.94 -6.00 -5.01
CA LYS A 35 16.31 -6.23 -4.50
C LYS A 35 17.23 -5.00 -4.64
N GLY A 36 17.01 -4.17 -5.61
CA GLY A 36 17.80 -2.96 -5.86
C GLY A 36 17.39 -1.74 -5.04
N LEU A 37 16.26 -1.80 -4.30
CA LEU A 37 15.79 -0.67 -3.51
C LEU A 37 16.65 -0.44 -2.26
N ASP A 38 16.96 0.82 -1.98
CA ASP A 38 17.49 1.26 -0.70
C ASP A 38 16.32 1.50 0.26
N THR A 39 16.06 0.52 1.12
CA THR A 39 14.92 0.54 2.04
C THR A 39 15.07 1.54 3.19
N ASN A 40 16.26 2.12 3.36
CA ASN A 40 16.54 3.17 4.35
C ASN A 40 16.22 4.57 3.81
N LYS A 41 15.73 4.67 2.57
CA LYS A 41 15.35 5.92 1.92
C LYS A 41 13.89 5.91 1.51
N TYR A 42 13.37 7.10 1.21
CA TYR A 42 12.09 7.26 0.54
C TYR A 42 12.12 6.59 -0.84
N ILE A 43 11.16 5.71 -1.09
CA ILE A 43 10.98 5.05 -2.38
C ILE A 43 9.99 5.88 -3.20
N ALA A 44 10.45 6.39 -4.32
CA ALA A 44 9.64 7.20 -5.22
C ALA A 44 8.56 6.37 -5.95
N ALA A 45 7.59 7.07 -6.54
CA ALA A 45 6.59 6.48 -7.40
C ALA A 45 7.23 5.79 -8.62
N ASP A 46 6.75 4.59 -8.93
CA ASP A 46 7.17 3.74 -10.06
C ASP A 46 5.99 2.87 -10.49
N SER A 47 5.92 2.47 -11.74
CA SER A 47 4.82 1.62 -12.24
C SER A 47 4.69 0.29 -11.49
N ARG A 48 5.77 -0.21 -10.88
CA ARG A 48 5.81 -1.45 -10.10
C ARG A 48 5.25 -1.30 -8.68
N ASN A 49 5.12 -0.07 -8.17
CA ASN A 49 4.44 0.25 -6.91
C ASN A 49 3.12 1.02 -7.14
N GLY A 50 2.52 0.88 -8.31
CA GLY A 50 1.24 1.51 -8.65
C GLY A 50 1.33 3.01 -8.87
N ASP A 51 2.49 3.51 -9.29
CA ASP A 51 2.79 4.93 -9.42
C ASP A 51 2.58 5.73 -8.12
N MET A 52 2.72 5.04 -6.98
CA MET A 52 2.61 5.58 -5.64
C MET A 52 3.96 5.47 -4.92
N GLY A 53 4.53 6.59 -4.51
CA GLY A 53 5.71 6.60 -3.64
C GLY A 53 5.36 6.15 -2.22
N ASP A 54 6.36 6.14 -1.34
CA ASP A 54 6.12 5.86 0.07
C ASP A 54 5.18 6.89 0.70
N ASN A 55 4.33 6.43 1.60
CA ASN A 55 3.61 7.29 2.51
C ASN A 55 4.58 7.83 3.56
N TYR A 56 4.53 9.12 3.89
CA TYR A 56 5.46 9.71 4.84
C TYR A 56 4.83 10.86 5.63
N GLU A 57 5.40 11.12 6.81
CA GLU A 57 5.17 12.30 7.64
C GLU A 57 6.48 13.06 7.80
N GLY A 58 6.44 14.39 7.76
CA GLY A 58 7.61 15.26 7.84
C GLY A 58 8.24 15.56 6.47
N ASN A 59 9.54 15.82 6.46
CA ASN A 59 10.28 16.15 5.24
C ASN A 59 10.87 14.90 4.59
N LYS A 60 10.47 14.56 3.36
CA LYS A 60 10.98 13.37 2.63
C LYS A 60 12.50 13.40 2.41
N ASP A 61 13.12 14.60 2.43
CA ASP A 61 14.55 14.83 2.26
C ASP A 61 15.27 15.00 3.61
N ALA A 62 14.63 14.62 4.74
CA ALA A 62 15.20 14.66 6.07
C ALA A 62 16.47 13.81 6.17
N LYS A 63 17.39 14.25 7.05
CA LYS A 63 18.67 13.53 7.27
C LYS A 63 18.46 12.16 7.93
N VAL A 64 17.42 12.04 8.74
CA VAL A 64 17.06 10.79 9.43
C VAL A 64 15.69 10.36 8.93
N ILE A 65 15.61 9.13 8.43
CA ILE A 65 14.37 8.50 8.00
C ILE A 65 14.08 7.31 8.91
N ILE A 66 12.96 7.35 9.60
CA ILE A 66 12.41 6.22 10.34
C ILE A 66 11.54 5.44 9.35
N SER A 67 11.86 4.19 9.08
CA SER A 67 11.02 3.32 8.24
C SER A 67 10.20 2.39 9.12
N GLU A 68 8.91 2.64 9.20
CA GLU A 68 7.95 1.81 9.93
C GLU A 68 7.29 0.82 8.97
N TYR A 69 7.35 -0.45 9.32
CA TYR A 69 6.64 -1.54 8.65
C TYR A 69 5.53 -2.02 9.57
N ALA A 70 4.29 -1.64 9.27
CA ALA A 70 3.19 -1.79 10.21
C ALA A 70 1.87 -2.21 9.55
N ASP A 71 0.99 -2.77 10.37
CA ASP A 71 -0.38 -3.11 10.03
C ASP A 71 -1.33 -2.18 10.79
N TYR A 72 -2.24 -1.53 10.09
CA TYR A 72 -3.25 -0.66 10.71
C TYR A 72 -4.15 -1.40 11.71
N GLN A 73 -4.31 -2.71 11.57
CA GLN A 73 -5.10 -3.54 12.51
C GLN A 73 -4.27 -4.07 13.68
N CYS A 74 -2.96 -3.87 13.72
CA CYS A 74 -2.12 -4.34 14.81
C CYS A 74 -2.25 -3.41 16.04
N PRO A 75 -2.69 -3.91 17.21
CA PRO A 75 -2.84 -3.08 18.42
C PRO A 75 -1.51 -2.47 18.89
N PHE A 76 -0.41 -3.19 18.71
CA PHE A 76 0.91 -2.70 19.05
C PHE A 76 1.33 -1.53 18.14
N CYS A 77 1.04 -1.63 16.82
CA CYS A 77 1.32 -0.56 15.89
C CYS A 77 0.50 0.71 16.21
N SER A 78 -0.77 0.55 16.62
CA SER A 78 -1.59 1.69 17.05
C SER A 78 -1.04 2.42 18.28
N THR A 79 -0.31 1.71 19.13
CA THR A 79 0.37 2.31 20.29
C THR A 79 1.65 3.02 19.88
N VAL A 80 2.43 2.46 18.94
CA VAL A 80 3.77 2.97 18.56
C VAL A 80 3.67 4.16 17.61
N PHE A 81 2.77 4.11 16.63
CA PHE A 81 2.67 5.14 15.56
C PHE A 81 2.56 6.58 16.11
N PRO A 82 1.75 6.90 17.13
CA PRO A 82 1.68 8.26 17.69
C PRO A 82 3.04 8.76 18.21
N TYR A 83 3.82 7.90 18.88
CA TYR A 83 5.15 8.28 19.36
C TYR A 83 6.11 8.59 18.22
N LEU A 84 6.08 7.82 17.12
CA LEU A 84 6.88 8.10 15.94
C LEU A 84 6.48 9.43 15.29
N SER A 85 5.18 9.70 15.20
CA SER A 85 4.65 10.97 14.72
C SER A 85 5.08 12.16 15.59
N ASP A 86 5.12 12.00 16.91
CA ASP A 86 5.58 13.04 17.84
C ASP A 86 7.09 13.30 17.70
N ILE A 87 7.91 12.26 17.47
CA ILE A 87 9.34 12.43 17.16
C ILE A 87 9.53 13.25 15.87
N VAL A 88 8.75 12.99 14.82
CA VAL A 88 8.82 13.79 13.57
C VAL A 88 8.53 15.26 13.82
N LYS A 89 7.55 15.57 14.68
CA LYS A 89 7.19 16.95 15.05
C LYS A 89 8.27 17.59 15.91
N GLU A 90 8.82 16.86 16.89
CA GLU A 90 9.86 17.38 17.81
C GLU A 90 11.13 17.75 17.05
N TYR A 91 11.52 16.94 16.04
CA TYR A 91 12.72 17.16 15.22
C TYR A 91 12.38 17.77 13.86
N ASP A 92 11.56 18.77 13.83
CA ASP A 92 11.02 19.46 12.64
C ASP A 92 12.05 19.58 11.49
N GLY A 93 11.71 18.99 10.36
CA GLY A 93 12.53 18.97 9.14
C GLY A 93 13.79 18.10 9.18
N GLN A 94 14.21 17.58 10.36
CA GLN A 94 15.41 16.76 10.50
C GLN A 94 15.11 15.26 10.45
N VAL A 95 13.90 14.87 10.90
CA VAL A 95 13.42 13.49 10.94
C VAL A 95 12.17 13.38 10.09
N SER A 96 12.02 12.29 9.38
CA SER A 96 10.77 11.88 8.73
C SER A 96 10.40 10.44 9.07
N LEU A 97 9.12 10.15 9.03
CA LEU A 97 8.56 8.81 9.17
C LEU A 97 8.09 8.36 7.78
N VAL A 98 8.62 7.26 7.29
CA VAL A 98 8.14 6.53 6.12
C VAL A 98 7.35 5.32 6.59
N PHE A 99 6.13 5.19 6.10
CA PHE A 99 5.23 4.08 6.43
C PHE A 99 5.08 3.12 5.25
N ARG A 100 5.29 1.83 5.50
CA ARG A 100 5.10 0.75 4.54
C ARG A 100 4.20 -0.33 5.14
N SER A 101 3.21 -0.75 4.39
CA SER A 101 2.26 -1.76 4.85
C SER A 101 2.96 -3.11 5.07
N TYR A 102 2.78 -3.67 6.28
CA TYR A 102 3.16 -5.04 6.63
C TYR A 102 1.97 -5.77 7.25
N ILE A 103 1.12 -6.32 6.39
CA ILE A 103 -0.17 -6.88 6.78
C ILE A 103 0.00 -8.31 7.29
N LEU A 104 -0.46 -8.56 8.51
CA LEU A 104 -0.42 -9.87 9.13
C LEU A 104 -1.61 -10.71 8.65
N SER A 105 -1.34 -11.96 8.29
CA SER A 105 -2.33 -12.83 7.62
C SER A 105 -3.58 -13.15 8.44
N TYR A 106 -3.52 -13.00 9.76
CA TYR A 106 -4.63 -13.20 10.68
C TYR A 106 -5.44 -11.93 10.97
N HIS A 107 -5.04 -10.79 10.43
CA HIS A 107 -5.77 -9.53 10.53
C HIS A 107 -6.76 -9.40 9.37
N GLN A 108 -8.00 -9.78 9.59
CA GLN A 108 -9.03 -9.86 8.54
C GLN A 108 -9.33 -8.52 7.85
N ASN A 109 -9.15 -7.39 8.54
CA ASN A 109 -9.41 -6.04 8.05
C ASN A 109 -8.15 -5.25 7.68
N GLY A 110 -6.94 -5.80 7.93
CA GLY A 110 -5.66 -5.12 7.69
C GLY A 110 -5.47 -4.69 6.23
N THR A 111 -5.79 -5.57 5.26
CA THR A 111 -5.69 -5.22 3.84
C THR A 111 -6.65 -4.09 3.46
N ALA A 112 -7.87 -4.10 3.97
CA ALA A 112 -8.84 -3.05 3.67
C ALA A 112 -8.42 -1.70 4.30
N ALA A 113 -7.88 -1.71 5.52
CA ALA A 113 -7.36 -0.50 6.17
C ALA A 113 -6.16 0.07 5.40
N ALA A 114 -5.22 -0.78 4.95
CA ALA A 114 -4.12 -0.35 4.09
C ALA A 114 -4.62 0.20 2.75
N SER A 115 -5.67 -0.39 2.16
CA SER A 115 -6.30 0.11 0.94
C SER A 115 -6.90 1.49 1.14
N ALA A 116 -7.62 1.69 2.24
CA ALA A 116 -8.23 2.98 2.58
C ALA A 116 -7.15 4.06 2.82
N ALA A 117 -6.08 3.75 3.56
CA ALA A 117 -4.98 4.69 3.79
C ALA A 117 -4.29 5.09 2.49
N ASN A 118 -4.04 4.14 1.58
CA ASN A 118 -3.44 4.43 0.28
C ASN A 118 -4.40 5.19 -0.65
N ALA A 119 -5.71 4.93 -0.59
CA ALA A 119 -6.71 5.72 -1.32
C ALA A 119 -6.75 7.18 -0.84
N ALA A 120 -6.66 7.41 0.46
CA ALA A 120 -6.51 8.75 1.04
C ALA A 120 -5.20 9.42 0.59
N ALA A 121 -4.10 8.66 0.50
CA ALA A 121 -2.80 9.12 0.00
C ALA A 121 -2.88 9.66 -1.44
N LEU A 122 -3.67 9.04 -2.31
CA LEU A 122 -3.89 9.49 -3.69
C LEU A 122 -4.56 10.87 -3.80
N GLN A 123 -5.10 11.37 -2.69
CA GLN A 123 -5.67 12.72 -2.58
C GLN A 123 -4.90 13.61 -1.59
N GLY A 124 -3.71 13.18 -1.12
CA GLY A 124 -2.85 13.96 -0.24
C GLY A 124 -3.23 13.91 1.25
N TYR A 125 -4.10 13.01 1.66
CA TYR A 125 -4.62 12.91 3.03
C TYR A 125 -4.11 11.68 3.80
N TRP A 126 -2.98 11.09 3.38
CA TRP A 126 -2.48 9.89 4.07
C TRP A 126 -2.25 10.10 5.56
N GLU A 127 -1.50 11.12 5.95
CA GLU A 127 -1.11 11.35 7.34
C GLU A 127 -2.31 11.49 8.28
N PRO A 128 -3.24 12.45 8.07
CA PRO A 128 -4.40 12.58 8.95
C PRO A 128 -5.28 11.32 8.93
N TYR A 129 -5.37 10.63 7.80
CA TYR A 129 -6.15 9.41 7.68
C TYR A 129 -5.52 8.23 8.41
N ALA A 130 -4.21 8.05 8.32
CA ALA A 130 -3.46 7.03 9.07
C ALA A 130 -3.62 7.21 10.58
N LYS A 131 -3.48 8.47 11.06
CA LYS A 131 -3.72 8.84 12.48
C LYS A 131 -5.14 8.48 12.92
N LYS A 132 -6.14 8.76 12.07
CA LYS A 132 -7.54 8.42 12.35
C LYS A 132 -7.74 6.91 12.42
N LEU A 133 -7.20 6.13 11.48
CA LEU A 133 -7.30 4.67 11.48
C LEU A 133 -6.73 4.06 12.77
N PHE A 134 -5.54 4.47 13.19
CA PHE A 134 -4.94 3.95 14.41
C PHE A 134 -5.71 4.39 15.66
N LYS A 135 -6.14 5.64 15.74
CA LYS A 135 -6.92 6.18 16.87
C LYS A 135 -8.25 5.45 17.07
N GLU A 136 -8.91 5.13 15.98
CA GLU A 136 -10.25 4.51 15.98
C GLU A 136 -10.19 2.99 15.76
N GLN A 137 -9.02 2.35 15.92
CA GLN A 137 -8.79 0.95 15.57
C GLN A 137 -9.84 0.02 16.16
N SER A 138 -10.18 0.17 17.45
CA SER A 138 -11.17 -0.65 18.14
C SER A 138 -12.59 -0.55 17.55
N ASN A 139 -12.89 0.52 16.83
CA ASN A 139 -14.21 0.76 16.25
C ASN A 139 -14.42 0.07 14.90
N TRP A 140 -13.34 -0.40 14.25
CA TRP A 140 -13.45 -1.00 12.92
C TRP A 140 -12.76 -2.37 12.77
N GLU A 141 -11.82 -2.73 13.65
CA GLU A 141 -10.98 -3.92 13.50
C GLU A 141 -11.76 -5.24 13.42
N SER A 142 -12.92 -5.31 14.08
CA SER A 142 -13.75 -6.52 14.19
C SER A 142 -15.04 -6.45 13.36
N LEU A 143 -15.24 -5.40 12.58
CA LEU A 143 -16.47 -5.18 11.83
C LEU A 143 -16.56 -6.08 10.58
N SER A 144 -17.80 -6.27 10.11
CA SER A 144 -18.07 -6.80 8.78
C SER A 144 -17.50 -5.89 7.70
N ALA A 145 -17.31 -6.42 6.48
CA ALA A 145 -16.77 -5.62 5.37
C ALA A 145 -17.60 -4.36 5.09
N SER A 146 -18.93 -4.50 5.10
CA SER A 146 -19.84 -3.38 4.82
C SER A 146 -19.75 -2.28 5.89
N ASP A 147 -19.79 -2.68 7.18
CA ASP A 147 -19.80 -1.72 8.28
C ASP A 147 -18.44 -1.02 8.38
N ARG A 148 -17.34 -1.78 8.24
CA ARG A 148 -15.98 -1.25 8.19
C ARG A 148 -15.81 -0.22 7.07
N ASP A 149 -16.27 -0.51 5.84
CA ASP A 149 -16.12 0.38 4.71
C ASP A 149 -16.94 1.68 4.89
N ASN A 150 -18.08 1.62 5.60
CA ASN A 150 -18.82 2.81 6.01
C ASN A 150 -18.01 3.67 6.98
N HIS A 151 -17.37 3.09 8.01
CA HIS A 151 -16.47 3.82 8.90
C HIS A 151 -15.30 4.44 8.14
N PHE A 152 -14.68 3.71 7.23
CA PHE A 152 -13.55 4.23 6.43
C PHE A 152 -13.97 5.43 5.58
N ARG A 153 -15.16 5.39 4.99
CA ARG A 153 -15.74 6.53 4.27
C ARG A 153 -15.98 7.73 5.19
N GLU A 154 -16.56 7.50 6.37
CA GLU A 154 -16.81 8.56 7.36
C GLU A 154 -15.51 9.20 7.84
N TYR A 155 -14.50 8.41 8.15
CA TYR A 155 -13.17 8.90 8.52
C TYR A 155 -12.53 9.75 7.42
N PHE A 156 -12.70 9.36 6.16
CA PHE A 156 -12.20 10.15 5.03
C PHE A 156 -12.90 11.51 4.93
N VAL A 157 -14.23 11.54 5.07
CA VAL A 157 -14.99 12.80 5.08
C VAL A 157 -14.55 13.69 6.25
N GLU A 158 -14.35 13.10 7.44
CA GLU A 158 -13.92 13.84 8.63
C GLU A 158 -12.52 14.46 8.46
N VAL A 159 -11.51 13.66 8.08
CA VAL A 159 -10.13 14.15 7.96
C VAL A 159 -9.92 15.13 6.82
N THR A 160 -10.77 15.08 5.80
CA THR A 160 -10.77 16.02 4.67
C THR A 160 -11.66 17.23 4.89
N GLU A 161 -12.39 17.29 6.02
CA GLU A 161 -13.42 18.32 6.27
C GLU A 161 -14.44 18.42 5.11
N GLY A 162 -14.74 17.28 4.50
CA GLY A 162 -15.64 17.22 3.34
C GLY A 162 -15.06 17.77 2.02
N LYS A 163 -13.77 18.12 1.99
CA LYS A 163 -13.11 18.65 0.77
C LYS A 163 -12.58 17.55 -0.15
N GLY A 164 -12.43 16.32 0.35
CA GLY A 164 -11.99 15.17 -0.42
C GLY A 164 -13.09 14.62 -1.32
N ASP A 165 -12.70 14.02 -2.45
CA ASP A 165 -13.60 13.30 -3.34
C ASP A 165 -13.86 11.90 -2.77
N THR A 166 -15.00 11.73 -2.11
CA THR A 166 -15.40 10.49 -1.45
C THR A 166 -15.66 9.36 -2.44
N GLU A 167 -16.24 9.65 -3.60
CA GLU A 167 -16.50 8.64 -4.64
C GLU A 167 -15.18 8.12 -5.22
N LYS A 168 -14.24 9.03 -5.48
CA LYS A 168 -12.89 8.67 -5.91
C LYS A 168 -12.19 7.82 -4.83
N PHE A 169 -12.28 8.19 -3.56
CA PHE A 169 -11.70 7.44 -2.45
C PHE A 169 -12.21 5.99 -2.43
N LEU A 170 -13.52 5.77 -2.49
CA LEU A 170 -14.12 4.43 -2.50
C LEU A 170 -13.70 3.61 -3.72
N LYS A 171 -13.59 4.25 -4.89
CA LYS A 171 -13.08 3.62 -6.11
C LYS A 171 -11.61 3.26 -5.97
N ASP A 172 -10.80 4.16 -5.45
CA ASP A 172 -9.36 3.99 -5.33
C ASP A 172 -8.97 2.89 -4.33
N MET A 173 -9.77 2.66 -3.26
CA MET A 173 -9.59 1.54 -2.34
C MET A 173 -9.50 0.18 -3.06
N ASN A 174 -10.15 0.05 -4.22
CA ASN A 174 -10.19 -1.19 -5.01
C ASN A 174 -9.32 -1.12 -6.27
N SER A 175 -8.60 -0.02 -6.50
CA SER A 175 -7.81 0.21 -7.70
C SER A 175 -6.57 -0.69 -7.78
N ASP A 176 -6.09 -0.91 -9.00
CA ASP A 176 -4.86 -1.66 -9.23
C ASP A 176 -3.63 -0.91 -8.71
N ALA A 177 -3.64 0.42 -8.74
CA ALA A 177 -2.58 1.27 -8.17
C ALA A 177 -2.40 0.98 -6.67
N VAL A 178 -3.48 1.04 -5.89
CA VAL A 178 -3.46 0.74 -4.44
C VAL A 178 -3.05 -0.71 -4.16
N LYS A 179 -3.55 -1.68 -4.92
CA LYS A 179 -3.16 -3.08 -4.79
C LYS A 179 -1.67 -3.30 -5.07
N GLN A 180 -1.13 -2.63 -6.10
CA GLN A 180 0.30 -2.71 -6.44
C GLN A 180 1.17 -2.04 -5.37
N LYS A 181 0.74 -0.90 -4.81
CA LYS A 181 1.43 -0.26 -3.69
C LYS A 181 1.54 -1.20 -2.49
N ILE A 182 0.43 -1.79 -2.06
CA ILE A 182 0.42 -2.74 -0.94
C ILE A 182 1.30 -3.96 -1.25
N LYS A 183 1.22 -4.50 -2.47
CA LYS A 183 2.08 -5.62 -2.91
C LYS A 183 3.56 -5.26 -2.84
N ALA A 184 3.94 -4.05 -3.25
CA ALA A 184 5.33 -3.59 -3.20
C ALA A 184 5.80 -3.45 -1.75
N ASP A 185 5.04 -2.81 -0.86
CA ASP A 185 5.35 -2.68 0.56
C ASP A 185 5.57 -4.04 1.22
N MET A 186 4.64 -4.99 0.98
CA MET A 186 4.73 -6.35 1.50
C MET A 186 5.94 -7.12 0.94
N ALA A 187 6.35 -6.87 -0.30
CA ALA A 187 7.53 -7.49 -0.89
C ALA A 187 8.83 -6.90 -0.32
N ILE A 188 8.85 -5.60 -0.05
CA ILE A 188 9.98 -4.90 0.58
C ILE A 188 10.16 -5.42 2.02
N SER A 189 9.09 -5.47 2.80
CA SER A 189 9.12 -5.89 4.20
C SER A 189 9.60 -7.34 4.40
N LYS A 190 9.33 -8.23 3.46
CA LYS A 190 9.80 -9.63 3.51
C LYS A 190 11.30 -9.81 3.29
N ARG A 191 12.01 -8.75 2.92
CA ARG A 191 13.48 -8.78 2.72
C ARG A 191 14.26 -8.43 3.99
N LEU A 192 13.58 -7.88 4.98
CA LEU A 192 14.16 -7.46 6.25
C LEU A 192 14.17 -8.61 7.24
#